data_6580d6d317571474d541f8b3bd67506f
#
_entry.id   6580d6d317571474d541f8b3bd67506f
#
_cell.length_a   1.000
_cell.length_b   1.000
_cell.length_c   1.000
_cell.angle_alpha   90.00
_cell.angle_beta   90.00
_cell.angle_gamma   90.00
#
_symmetry.space_group_name_H-M   'P 1'
#
loop_
_entity.id
_entity.type
_entity.pdbx_description
1 polymer ?
#
loop_
_entity_poly.entity_id
_entity_poly.type
_entity_poly.pdbx_seq_one_letter_code
_entity_poly.pdbx_strand_id
1 'polypeptide(L)'
;MIYHSTRSLENGVNAREALLKGLCDDGGLYVSDELLTCVLTPDMLKGLTYRETALRVFSVLLSNFTKTELAEGIERAYADNFASVAVTPVTRVGDEFLLELHHGPTSAFKDVALCMLPQLMSAALKDTGRRVMIATATSGDTGKAALSGFMNVPGIGITVFYPHGKVSDIQYLQMATQEGRNVAVAAVEGNFDDVQSTV
;
A
#
# COMPACT_ATOMS: atom_id res chain seq x y z
N MET A 1 -6.38 -16.44 -9.50
CA MET A 1 -6.58 -15.20 -10.26
C MET A 1 -5.29 -14.88 -10.99
N ILE A 2 -5.40 -14.63 -12.30
CA ILE A 2 -4.29 -14.23 -13.17
C ILE A 2 -4.49 -12.77 -13.55
N TYR A 3 -3.41 -12.02 -13.55
CA TYR A 3 -3.37 -10.59 -13.86
C TYR A 3 -2.66 -10.36 -15.17
N HIS A 4 -3.21 -9.51 -16.03
CA HIS A 4 -2.63 -9.12 -17.32
C HIS A 4 -2.62 -7.58 -17.45
N SER A 5 -1.93 -7.08 -18.45
CA SER A 5 -1.86 -5.65 -18.72
C SER A 5 -3.21 -5.10 -19.22
N THR A 6 -3.54 -3.86 -18.85
CA THR A 6 -4.63 -3.10 -19.48
C THR A 6 -4.39 -2.82 -20.97
N ARG A 7 -3.17 -3.04 -21.47
CA ARG A 7 -2.77 -2.80 -22.87
C ARG A 7 -2.59 -4.08 -23.67
N SER A 8 -2.42 -5.24 -23.00
CA SER A 8 -2.24 -6.53 -23.66
C SER A 8 -2.77 -7.66 -22.77
N LEU A 9 -3.42 -8.65 -23.39
CA LEU A 9 -3.87 -9.87 -22.71
C LEU A 9 -2.77 -10.95 -22.65
N GLU A 10 -1.63 -10.71 -23.28
CA GLU A 10 -0.51 -11.64 -23.30
C GLU A 10 0.24 -11.64 -21.95
N ASN A 11 0.92 -12.77 -21.67
CA ASN A 11 1.81 -12.91 -20.52
C ASN A 11 1.17 -12.59 -19.15
N GLY A 12 0.06 -13.24 -18.85
CA GLY A 12 -0.58 -13.14 -17.53
C GLY A 12 0.37 -13.60 -16.41
N VAL A 13 0.35 -12.87 -15.30
CA VAL A 13 1.16 -13.14 -14.11
C VAL A 13 0.26 -13.40 -12.90
N ASN A 14 0.78 -14.04 -11.87
CA ASN A 14 0.08 -14.21 -10.62
C ASN A 14 0.16 -12.93 -9.75
N ALA A 15 -0.64 -12.85 -8.68
CA ALA A 15 -0.70 -11.68 -7.82
C ALA A 15 0.65 -11.30 -7.16
N ARG A 16 1.51 -12.29 -6.82
CA ARG A 16 2.84 -12.00 -6.24
C ARG A 16 3.75 -11.30 -7.23
N GLU A 17 3.74 -11.78 -8.48
CA GLU A 17 4.53 -11.18 -9.55
C GLU A 17 4.01 -9.80 -9.93
N ALA A 18 2.69 -9.64 -10.08
CA ALA A 18 2.07 -8.34 -10.34
C ALA A 18 2.43 -7.31 -9.24
N LEU A 19 2.37 -7.73 -7.98
CA LEU A 19 2.70 -6.88 -6.83
C LEU A 19 4.18 -6.44 -6.84
N LEU A 20 5.11 -7.35 -7.16
CA LEU A 20 6.54 -7.05 -7.17
C LEU A 20 6.98 -6.26 -8.41
N LYS A 21 6.30 -6.40 -9.53
CA LYS A 21 6.54 -5.60 -10.74
C LYS A 21 5.97 -4.19 -10.62
N GLY A 22 4.81 -4.04 -9.99
CA GLY A 22 4.08 -2.77 -9.88
C GLY A 22 3.38 -2.37 -11.17
N LEU A 23 4.11 -2.21 -12.28
CA LEU A 23 3.59 -1.93 -13.62
C LEU A 23 3.93 -3.07 -14.59
N CYS A 24 3.11 -3.21 -15.63
CA CYS A 24 3.39 -4.13 -16.72
C CYS A 24 4.56 -3.60 -17.59
N ASP A 25 5.26 -4.51 -18.27
CA ASP A 25 6.42 -4.17 -19.11
C ASP A 25 6.06 -3.21 -20.27
N ASP A 26 4.80 -3.20 -20.69
CA ASP A 26 4.23 -2.29 -21.71
C ASP A 26 3.69 -0.96 -21.14
N GLY A 27 3.89 -0.71 -19.82
CA GLY A 27 3.41 0.46 -19.10
C GLY A 27 1.91 0.42 -18.77
N GLY A 28 1.23 -0.71 -18.97
CA GLY A 28 -0.15 -0.93 -18.53
C GLY A 28 -0.24 -1.24 -17.05
N LEU A 29 -1.47 -1.18 -16.50
CA LEU A 29 -1.78 -1.61 -15.14
C LEU A 29 -2.16 -3.09 -15.13
N TYR A 30 -1.93 -3.77 -14.01
CA TYR A 30 -2.37 -5.14 -13.81
C TYR A 30 -3.87 -5.20 -13.48
N VAL A 31 -4.63 -5.91 -14.31
CA VAL A 31 -6.06 -6.19 -14.15
C VAL A 31 -6.34 -7.68 -14.30
N SER A 32 -7.50 -8.14 -13.86
CA SER A 32 -7.93 -9.52 -14.05
C SER A 32 -9.40 -9.58 -14.45
N ASP A 33 -9.72 -10.30 -15.51
CA ASP A 33 -11.10 -10.53 -15.95
C ASP A 33 -11.90 -11.39 -14.96
N GLU A 34 -11.20 -12.18 -14.14
CA GLU A 34 -11.84 -12.95 -13.07
C GLU A 34 -12.54 -12.06 -12.03
N LEU A 35 -12.16 -10.77 -11.93
CA LEU A 35 -12.84 -9.79 -11.07
C LEU A 35 -14.31 -9.58 -11.47
N LEU A 36 -14.64 -9.70 -12.75
CA LEU A 36 -16.01 -9.54 -13.27
C LEU A 36 -16.95 -10.67 -12.80
N THR A 37 -16.38 -11.83 -12.48
CA THR A 37 -17.12 -12.98 -11.99
C THR A 37 -17.02 -13.18 -10.48
N CYS A 38 -16.21 -12.35 -9.82
CA CYS A 38 -15.99 -12.40 -8.38
C CYS A 38 -17.14 -11.70 -7.66
N VAL A 39 -17.97 -12.48 -6.95
CA VAL A 39 -19.10 -11.93 -6.21
C VAL A 39 -18.77 -11.86 -4.72
N LEU A 40 -18.50 -10.66 -4.24
CA LEU A 40 -18.54 -10.32 -2.81
C LEU A 40 -19.77 -9.43 -2.59
N THR A 41 -20.81 -9.99 -2.03
CA THR A 41 -22.03 -9.22 -1.71
C THR A 41 -21.90 -8.57 -0.32
N PRO A 42 -22.63 -7.45 -0.07
CA PRO A 42 -22.66 -6.86 1.27
C PRO A 42 -23.09 -7.84 2.36
N ASP A 43 -23.99 -8.77 2.07
CA ASP A 43 -24.44 -9.79 3.01
C ASP A 43 -23.31 -10.75 3.43
N MET A 44 -22.37 -11.04 2.55
CA MET A 44 -21.20 -11.86 2.87
C MET A 44 -20.20 -11.16 3.80
N LEU A 45 -20.27 -9.86 3.92
CA LEU A 45 -19.39 -9.02 4.72
C LEU A 45 -20.08 -8.52 5.99
N LYS A 46 -21.39 -8.68 6.09
CA LYS A 46 -22.18 -8.19 7.23
C LYS A 46 -21.73 -8.83 8.54
N GLY A 47 -21.46 -7.99 9.53
CA GLY A 47 -21.06 -8.42 10.87
C GLY A 47 -19.57 -8.80 10.98
N LEU A 48 -18.80 -8.76 9.91
CA LEU A 48 -17.36 -8.97 9.95
C LEU A 48 -16.67 -7.70 10.48
N THR A 49 -15.59 -7.91 11.22
CA THR A 49 -14.64 -6.86 11.57
C THR A 49 -13.89 -6.39 10.32
N TYR A 50 -13.19 -5.24 10.43
CA TYR A 50 -12.33 -4.76 9.33
C TYR A 50 -11.31 -5.82 8.89
N ARG A 51 -10.63 -6.48 9.83
CA ARG A 51 -9.61 -7.50 9.53
C ARG A 51 -10.20 -8.75 8.87
N GLU A 52 -11.36 -9.21 9.31
CA GLU A 52 -12.07 -10.33 8.68
C GLU A 52 -12.54 -9.98 7.26
N THR A 53 -13.03 -8.75 7.07
CA THR A 53 -13.38 -8.23 5.74
C THR A 53 -12.16 -8.16 4.83
N ALA A 54 -11.03 -7.62 5.33
CA ALA A 54 -9.78 -7.58 4.59
C ALA A 54 -9.30 -8.98 4.19
N LEU A 55 -9.35 -9.96 5.10
CA LEU A 55 -8.98 -11.34 4.79
C LEU A 55 -9.88 -11.93 3.70
N ARG A 56 -11.18 -11.65 3.77
CA ARG A 56 -12.14 -12.12 2.76
C ARG A 56 -11.84 -11.55 1.38
N VAL A 57 -11.63 -10.24 1.30
CA VAL A 57 -11.32 -9.54 0.05
C VAL A 57 -9.97 -9.98 -0.51
N PHE A 58 -8.92 -9.98 0.29
CA PHE A 58 -7.59 -10.39 -0.15
C PHE A 58 -7.50 -11.86 -0.55
N SER A 59 -8.26 -12.76 0.09
CA SER A 59 -8.30 -14.16 -0.31
C SER A 59 -8.85 -14.36 -1.72
N VAL A 60 -9.67 -13.43 -2.20
CA VAL A 60 -10.15 -13.43 -3.57
C VAL A 60 -9.12 -12.80 -4.51
N LEU A 61 -8.71 -11.58 -4.22
CA LEU A 61 -7.80 -10.80 -5.09
C LEU A 61 -6.40 -11.43 -5.16
N LEU A 62 -5.90 -11.95 -4.07
CA LEU A 62 -4.53 -12.43 -3.92
C LEU A 62 -4.51 -13.97 -3.77
N SER A 63 -5.20 -14.66 -4.66
CA SER A 63 -5.50 -16.09 -4.56
C SER A 63 -4.27 -17.02 -4.49
N ASN A 64 -3.08 -16.54 -4.84
CA ASN A 64 -1.84 -17.30 -4.70
C ASN A 64 -1.03 -17.00 -3.43
N PHE A 65 -1.57 -16.16 -2.54
CA PHE A 65 -1.12 -16.07 -1.16
C PHE A 65 -1.88 -17.07 -0.29
N THR A 66 -1.20 -17.67 0.66
CA THR A 66 -1.88 -18.56 1.63
C THR A 66 -2.73 -17.73 2.61
N LYS A 67 -3.77 -18.35 3.16
CA LYS A 67 -4.59 -17.68 4.19
C LYS A 67 -3.76 -17.27 5.41
N THR A 68 -2.74 -18.04 5.77
CA THR A 68 -1.83 -17.72 6.87
C THR A 68 -1.03 -16.45 6.57
N GLU A 69 -0.42 -16.36 5.39
CA GLU A 69 0.33 -15.15 4.99
C GLU A 69 -0.56 -13.90 5.01
N LEU A 70 -1.78 -14.00 4.48
CA LEU A 70 -2.73 -12.90 4.48
C LEU A 70 -3.17 -12.52 5.90
N ALA A 71 -3.52 -13.50 6.74
CA ALA A 71 -3.96 -13.24 8.11
C ALA A 71 -2.85 -12.60 8.95
N GLU A 72 -1.62 -13.12 8.88
CA GLU A 72 -0.46 -12.55 9.56
C GLU A 72 -0.12 -11.14 9.04
N GLY A 73 -0.22 -10.92 7.72
CA GLY A 73 -0.02 -9.60 7.12
C GLY A 73 -1.06 -8.58 7.59
N ILE A 74 -2.33 -8.97 7.62
CA ILE A 74 -3.45 -8.16 8.09
C ILE A 74 -3.28 -7.81 9.58
N GLU A 75 -2.88 -8.78 10.39
CA GLU A 75 -2.65 -8.56 11.82
C GLU A 75 -1.52 -7.53 12.03
N ARG A 76 -0.37 -7.71 11.37
CA ARG A 76 0.73 -6.73 11.43
C ARG A 76 0.37 -5.35 10.89
N ALA A 77 -0.49 -5.30 9.86
CA ALA A 77 -0.90 -4.02 9.26
C ALA A 77 -1.91 -3.24 10.11
N TYR A 78 -2.88 -3.93 10.73
CA TYR A 78 -4.09 -3.28 11.23
C TYR A 78 -4.39 -3.51 12.72
N ALA A 79 -3.63 -4.34 13.45
CA ALA A 79 -3.95 -4.58 14.86
C ALA A 79 -3.61 -3.36 15.73
N ASP A 80 -2.36 -2.91 15.71
CA ASP A 80 -1.84 -1.91 16.64
C ASP A 80 -1.43 -0.59 15.95
N ASN A 81 -1.49 -0.53 14.61
CA ASN A 81 -1.05 0.66 13.86
C ASN A 81 -2.12 1.76 13.76
N PHE A 82 -3.36 1.44 14.11
CA PHE A 82 -4.48 2.37 13.99
C PHE A 82 -5.07 2.69 15.36
N ALA A 83 -5.38 3.96 15.59
CA ALA A 83 -5.99 4.43 16.85
C ALA A 83 -7.43 3.90 17.05
N SER A 84 -8.08 3.45 15.98
CA SER A 84 -9.41 2.82 16.01
C SER A 84 -9.32 1.34 15.68
N VAL A 85 -9.95 0.49 16.50
CA VAL A 85 -10.11 -0.95 16.23
C VAL A 85 -10.87 -1.22 14.93
N ALA A 86 -11.77 -0.30 14.53
CA ALA A 86 -12.48 -0.37 13.26
C ALA A 86 -11.62 0.04 12.06
N VAL A 87 -10.35 0.47 12.27
CA VAL A 87 -9.40 0.96 11.28
C VAL A 87 -9.92 2.19 10.52
N THR A 88 -11.06 2.07 9.86
CA THR A 88 -11.76 3.13 9.11
C THR A 88 -13.22 3.21 9.59
N PRO A 89 -13.48 3.77 10.79
CA PRO A 89 -14.84 3.88 11.29
C PRO A 89 -15.70 4.80 10.42
N VAL A 90 -17.01 4.56 10.45
CA VAL A 90 -18.00 5.39 9.77
C VAL A 90 -18.83 6.10 10.84
N THR A 91 -18.82 7.42 10.82
CA THR A 91 -19.58 8.26 11.73
C THR A 91 -20.76 8.90 10.98
N ARG A 92 -21.96 8.83 11.56
CA ARG A 92 -23.13 9.50 11.01
C ARG A 92 -23.17 10.95 11.47
N VAL A 93 -23.32 11.87 10.52
CA VAL A 93 -23.45 13.31 10.76
C VAL A 93 -24.73 13.79 10.07
N GLY A 94 -25.81 13.94 10.84
CA GLY A 94 -27.12 14.22 10.29
C GLY A 94 -27.62 13.08 9.38
N ASP A 95 -27.85 13.37 8.12
CA ASP A 95 -28.28 12.38 7.11
C ASP A 95 -27.11 11.86 6.24
N GLU A 96 -25.89 12.29 6.53
CA GLU A 96 -24.68 11.88 5.82
C GLU A 96 -23.85 10.90 6.63
N PHE A 97 -22.92 10.22 5.96
CA PHE A 97 -21.95 9.33 6.58
C PHE A 97 -20.54 9.81 6.26
N LEU A 98 -19.72 9.91 7.30
CA LEU A 98 -18.32 10.28 7.22
C LEU A 98 -17.45 9.02 7.41
N LEU A 99 -16.68 8.64 6.39
CA LEU A 99 -15.65 7.61 6.49
C LEU A 99 -14.36 8.24 7.01
N GLU A 100 -13.95 7.85 8.21
CA GLU A 100 -12.76 8.40 8.87
C GLU A 100 -11.49 7.64 8.47
N LEU A 101 -10.58 8.28 7.75
CA LEU A 101 -9.37 7.68 7.19
C LEU A 101 -8.08 8.17 7.87
N HIS A 102 -8.19 8.87 9.00
CA HIS A 102 -7.07 9.53 9.68
C HIS A 102 -6.55 8.78 10.92
N HIS A 103 -7.03 7.58 11.17
CA HIS A 103 -6.66 6.81 12.37
C HIS A 103 -5.32 6.06 12.25
N GLY A 104 -4.68 6.09 11.10
CA GLY A 104 -3.39 5.42 10.86
C GLY A 104 -2.18 6.19 11.42
N PRO A 105 -0.98 5.59 11.34
CA PRO A 105 0.24 6.12 11.98
C PRO A 105 0.69 7.49 11.47
N THR A 106 0.28 7.89 10.27
CA THR A 106 0.64 9.20 9.71
C THR A 106 -0.57 10.13 9.55
N SER A 107 -1.74 9.69 9.97
CA SER A 107 -3.03 10.35 9.80
C SER A 107 -3.42 10.62 8.34
N ALA A 108 -2.72 10.01 7.39
CA ALA A 108 -3.05 10.05 5.97
C ALA A 108 -3.92 8.87 5.58
N PHE A 109 -4.91 9.06 4.71
CA PHE A 109 -5.75 7.96 4.21
C PHE A 109 -4.94 6.84 3.54
N LYS A 110 -3.74 7.15 3.08
CA LYS A 110 -2.80 6.22 2.46
C LYS A 110 -2.26 5.17 3.42
N ASP A 111 -2.32 5.40 4.71
CA ASP A 111 -1.92 4.42 5.73
C ASP A 111 -2.68 3.10 5.59
N VAL A 112 -3.95 3.16 5.20
CA VAL A 112 -4.78 1.98 4.96
C VAL A 112 -4.12 1.01 3.97
N ALA A 113 -3.56 1.53 2.88
CA ALA A 113 -2.86 0.72 1.89
C ALA A 113 -1.39 0.48 2.26
N LEU A 114 -0.69 1.51 2.74
CA LEU A 114 0.75 1.47 2.95
C LEU A 114 1.18 0.75 4.24
N CYS A 115 0.27 0.42 5.14
CA CYS A 115 0.52 -0.54 6.21
C CYS A 115 0.45 -2.00 5.71
N MET A 116 -0.39 -2.29 4.72
CA MET A 116 -0.58 -3.66 4.19
C MET A 116 0.39 -4.00 3.06
N LEU A 117 0.67 -3.08 2.15
CA LEU A 117 1.54 -3.32 1.00
C LEU A 117 2.91 -3.90 1.37
N PRO A 118 3.62 -3.40 2.40
CA PRO A 118 4.89 -3.97 2.84
C PRO A 118 4.78 -5.42 3.30
N GLN A 119 3.67 -5.79 3.94
CA GLN A 119 3.43 -7.16 4.41
C GLN A 119 3.26 -8.13 3.23
N LEU A 120 2.50 -7.71 2.22
CA LEU A 120 2.31 -8.48 0.99
C LEU A 120 3.62 -8.61 0.20
N MET A 121 4.39 -7.52 0.06
CA MET A 121 5.68 -7.55 -0.62
C MET A 121 6.69 -8.44 0.12
N SER A 122 6.75 -8.35 1.44
CA SER A 122 7.60 -9.22 2.25
C SER A 122 7.25 -10.70 2.07
N ALA A 123 5.96 -11.04 2.08
CA ALA A 123 5.49 -12.40 1.81
C ALA A 123 5.81 -12.85 0.37
N ALA A 124 5.69 -11.96 -0.61
CA ALA A 124 6.01 -12.26 -2.01
C ALA A 124 7.52 -12.45 -2.25
N LEU A 125 8.37 -11.79 -1.47
CA LEU A 125 9.83 -11.90 -1.56
C LEU A 125 10.38 -13.11 -0.79
N LYS A 126 9.60 -13.69 0.12
CA LYS A 126 10.04 -14.81 0.94
C LYS A 126 10.59 -15.94 0.07
N ASP A 127 11.71 -16.47 0.46
CA ASP A 127 12.40 -17.59 -0.20
C ASP A 127 12.87 -17.33 -1.66
N THR A 128 12.74 -16.09 -2.16
CA THR A 128 13.19 -15.74 -3.53
C THR A 128 14.66 -15.33 -3.59
N GLY A 129 15.28 -14.95 -2.49
CA GLY A 129 16.60 -14.33 -2.43
C GLY A 129 16.68 -12.92 -3.05
N ARG A 130 15.56 -12.39 -3.54
CA ARG A 130 15.49 -11.05 -4.16
C ARG A 130 15.39 -9.94 -3.11
N ARG A 131 15.86 -8.76 -3.51
CA ARG A 131 15.65 -7.50 -2.77
C ARG A 131 14.94 -6.51 -3.68
N VAL A 132 14.18 -5.60 -3.09
CA VAL A 132 13.48 -4.53 -3.79
C VAL A 132 13.93 -3.19 -3.23
N MET A 133 14.18 -2.23 -4.12
CA MET A 133 14.34 -0.83 -3.79
C MET A 133 13.11 -0.08 -4.32
N ILE A 134 12.42 0.61 -3.44
CA ILE A 134 11.31 1.49 -3.78
C ILE A 134 11.86 2.89 -3.92
N ALA A 135 11.66 3.49 -5.09
CA ALA A 135 11.86 4.90 -5.33
C ALA A 135 10.49 5.56 -5.47
N THR A 136 10.24 6.65 -4.78
CA THR A 136 8.95 7.35 -4.89
C THR A 136 9.12 8.84 -4.81
N ALA A 137 8.45 9.55 -5.72
CA ALA A 137 8.28 10.99 -5.68
C ALA A 137 7.07 11.35 -4.81
N THR A 138 7.19 12.38 -4.00
CA THR A 138 6.10 12.84 -3.13
C THR A 138 6.02 14.36 -3.06
N SER A 139 4.79 14.84 -2.90
CA SER A 139 4.50 16.23 -2.47
C SER A 139 4.23 16.34 -0.96
N GLY A 140 4.38 15.22 -0.19
CA GLY A 140 4.19 15.20 1.27
C GLY A 140 3.66 13.89 1.82
N ASP A 141 2.35 13.75 2.01
CA ASP A 141 1.70 12.68 2.77
C ASP A 141 2.02 11.26 2.29
N THR A 142 2.09 11.03 0.98
CA THR A 142 2.39 9.71 0.41
C THR A 142 3.78 9.24 0.81
N GLY A 143 4.77 10.12 0.75
CA GLY A 143 6.14 9.81 1.13
C GLY A 143 6.25 9.41 2.60
N LYS A 144 5.63 10.17 3.49
CA LYS A 144 5.63 9.84 4.92
C LYS A 144 4.94 8.51 5.21
N ALA A 145 3.77 8.27 4.62
CA ALA A 145 3.05 7.02 4.81
C ALA A 145 3.85 5.82 4.27
N ALA A 146 4.53 5.97 3.12
CA ALA A 146 5.40 4.95 2.57
C ALA A 146 6.63 4.68 3.46
N LEU A 147 7.33 5.73 3.90
CA LEU A 147 8.46 5.59 4.82
C LEU A 147 8.07 4.84 6.10
N SER A 148 6.93 5.20 6.69
CA SER A 148 6.39 4.57 7.89
C SER A 148 6.05 3.09 7.66
N GLY A 149 5.34 2.79 6.57
CA GLY A 149 4.91 1.42 6.27
C GLY A 149 6.05 0.47 5.92
N PHE A 150 7.07 0.96 5.20
CA PHE A 150 8.22 0.15 4.78
C PHE A 150 9.40 0.17 5.77
N MET A 151 9.29 0.91 6.86
CA MET A 151 10.34 1.00 7.87
C MET A 151 10.75 -0.38 8.41
N ASN A 152 12.04 -0.69 8.28
CA ASN A 152 12.66 -1.94 8.77
C ASN A 152 12.05 -3.24 8.18
N VAL A 153 11.33 -3.18 7.05
CA VAL A 153 10.82 -4.38 6.38
C VAL A 153 12.00 -5.13 5.72
N PRO A 154 12.20 -6.41 6.03
CA PRO A 154 13.33 -7.17 5.49
C PRO A 154 13.29 -7.29 3.97
N GLY A 155 14.46 -7.12 3.33
CA GLY A 155 14.60 -7.28 1.88
C GLY A 155 14.10 -6.11 1.04
N ILE A 156 13.55 -5.06 1.67
CA ILE A 156 13.02 -3.88 0.98
C ILE A 156 13.75 -2.63 1.48
N GLY A 157 14.26 -1.83 0.56
CA GLY A 157 14.73 -0.46 0.80
C GLY A 157 13.74 0.54 0.24
N ILE A 158 13.68 1.74 0.80
CA ILE A 158 12.85 2.82 0.27
C ILE A 158 13.61 4.15 0.29
N THR A 159 13.54 4.86 -0.83
CA THR A 159 13.98 6.25 -0.94
C THR A 159 12.82 7.11 -1.40
N VAL A 160 12.56 8.17 -0.64
CA VAL A 160 11.54 9.17 -0.96
C VAL A 160 12.22 10.42 -1.46
N PHE A 161 11.83 10.87 -2.65
CA PHE A 161 12.26 12.12 -3.25
C PHE A 161 11.17 13.18 -3.11
N TYR A 162 11.54 14.40 -2.72
CA TYR A 162 10.59 15.49 -2.58
C TYR A 162 11.18 16.81 -3.12
N PRO A 163 10.35 17.74 -3.63
CA PRO A 163 10.84 19.02 -4.14
C PRO A 163 11.28 19.92 -2.99
N HIS A 164 12.54 20.37 -3.03
CA HIS A 164 13.13 21.24 -2.01
C HIS A 164 12.32 22.52 -1.82
N GLY A 165 11.95 22.82 -0.58
CA GLY A 165 11.18 24.03 -0.24
C GLY A 165 9.75 24.09 -0.78
N LYS A 166 9.19 22.97 -1.32
CA LYS A 166 7.84 22.92 -1.90
C LYS A 166 6.89 21.99 -1.14
N VAL A 167 7.29 21.46 0.00
CA VAL A 167 6.45 20.75 0.95
C VAL A 167 6.25 21.60 2.20
N SER A 168 5.18 21.38 2.95
CA SER A 168 4.98 22.11 4.22
C SER A 168 6.03 21.70 5.26
N ASP A 169 6.29 22.58 6.22
CA ASP A 169 7.24 22.32 7.32
C ASP A 169 6.89 21.04 8.08
N ILE A 170 5.61 20.79 8.31
CA ILE A 170 5.12 19.57 8.98
C ILE A 170 5.45 18.33 8.14
N GLN A 171 5.16 18.35 6.85
CA GLN A 171 5.44 17.22 5.95
C GLN A 171 6.95 16.96 5.84
N TYR A 172 7.74 18.04 5.73
CA TYR A 172 9.20 17.94 5.77
C TYR A 172 9.69 17.27 7.06
N LEU A 173 9.26 17.77 8.22
CA LEU A 173 9.66 17.22 9.50
C LEU A 173 9.23 15.76 9.66
N GLN A 174 8.04 15.41 9.24
CA GLN A 174 7.56 14.04 9.27
C GLN A 174 8.45 13.08 8.45
N MET A 175 8.97 13.51 7.31
CA MET A 175 9.89 12.71 6.50
C MET A 175 11.31 12.73 7.07
N ALA A 176 11.83 13.90 7.42
CA ALA A 176 13.21 14.09 7.88
C ALA A 176 13.49 13.39 9.22
N THR A 177 12.48 13.24 10.08
CA THR A 177 12.58 12.56 11.37
C THR A 177 12.24 11.08 11.32
N GLN A 178 11.92 10.53 10.12
CA GLN A 178 11.60 9.11 10.00
C GLN A 178 12.84 8.27 10.26
N GLU A 179 12.81 7.51 11.32
CA GLU A 179 13.85 6.52 11.64
C GLU A 179 13.67 5.25 10.80
N GLY A 180 14.76 4.49 10.63
CA GLY A 180 14.73 3.21 9.93
C GLY A 180 16.08 2.90 9.26
N ARG A 181 16.46 1.61 9.21
CA ARG A 181 17.74 1.18 8.62
C ARG A 181 17.71 1.10 7.10
N ASN A 182 16.52 1.08 6.54
CA ASN A 182 16.25 0.83 5.13
C ASN A 182 15.49 1.99 4.46
N VAL A 183 15.39 3.14 5.14
CA VAL A 183 14.68 4.33 4.65
C VAL A 183 15.66 5.44 4.34
N ALA A 184 15.42 6.19 3.26
CA ALA A 184 16.17 7.37 2.90
C ALA A 184 15.22 8.44 2.37
N VAL A 185 15.59 9.71 2.56
CA VAL A 185 14.84 10.87 2.09
C VAL A 185 15.81 11.79 1.38
N ALA A 186 15.47 12.24 0.18
CA ALA A 186 16.30 13.10 -0.63
C ALA A 186 15.49 14.29 -1.18
N ALA A 187 16.02 15.50 -0.97
CA ALA A 187 15.50 16.70 -1.60
C ALA A 187 16.01 16.81 -3.04
N VAL A 188 15.16 17.24 -3.94
CA VAL A 188 15.47 17.50 -5.35
C VAL A 188 15.16 18.95 -5.66
N GLU A 189 16.09 19.63 -6.31
CA GLU A 189 15.85 20.99 -6.80
C GLU A 189 14.86 20.96 -7.98
N GLY A 190 13.77 21.70 -7.88
CA GLY A 190 12.72 21.73 -8.89
C GLY A 190 11.31 21.73 -8.31
N ASN A 191 10.36 21.37 -9.12
CA ASN A 191 8.95 21.16 -8.74
C ASN A 191 8.61 19.66 -8.62
N PHE A 192 7.35 19.33 -8.35
CA PHE A 192 6.91 17.94 -8.21
C PHE A 192 7.09 17.13 -9.50
N ASP A 193 6.84 17.73 -10.66
CA ASP A 193 6.98 17.04 -11.96
C ASP A 193 8.46 16.71 -12.26
N ASP A 194 9.37 17.59 -11.86
CA ASP A 194 10.82 17.37 -11.96
C ASP A 194 11.23 16.18 -11.07
N VAL A 195 10.72 16.10 -9.84
CA VAL A 195 10.98 14.99 -8.92
C VAL A 195 10.39 13.69 -9.45
N GLN A 196 9.17 13.74 -9.98
CA GLN A 196 8.52 12.56 -10.57
C GLN A 196 9.28 12.03 -11.78
N SER A 197 9.89 12.89 -12.57
CA SER A 197 10.70 12.51 -13.73
C SER A 197 12.06 11.90 -13.34
N THR A 198 12.45 12.01 -12.06
CA THR A 198 13.71 11.46 -11.52
C THR A 198 13.53 9.99 -11.08
N VAL A 199 12.30 9.54 -10.84
CA VAL A 199 11.92 8.21 -10.35
C VAL A 199 11.48 7.32 -11.50
#